data_bcbd94cfea856811e55f040232e7f301
#
_entry.id   bcbd94cfea856811e55f040232e7f301
#
_cell.length_a   1.000
_cell.length_b   1.000
_cell.length_c   1.000
_cell.angle_alpha   90.00
_cell.angle_beta   90.00
_cell.angle_gamma   90.00
#
_symmetry.space_group_name_H-M   'P 1'
#
loop_
_entity.id
_entity.type
_entity.pdbx_description
1 polymer ?
#
loop_
_entity_poly.entity_id
_entity_poly.type
_entity_poly.pdbx_seq_one_letter_code
_entity_poly.pdbx_strand_id
1 'polypeptide(L)'
;KPSGIAVHGGSGVAYGLIEGLRAATGKKYLELIHRIDRDTSGLVMISKKRSVLKTLQDMLREHKIKKTYAAVVKGQVTLDKQLIDAPLHRYELANGERRVCVSPKEGKESKTQWNVQERFMHATLVYASPLSGRTHQIRVHGLSIGHPLVGDEKYGHETEYRGPKPRRLCLHAMRLEIPGYPTIEAPLPEDMQSLVAQLRAQKADKVVIATEDDE
;
A
#
# COMPACT_ATOMS: atom_id res chain seq x y z
N LYS A 1 -4.01 -7.34 -9.50
CA LYS A 1 -4.53 -6.07 -10.03
C LYS A 1 -3.36 -5.14 -10.35
N PRO A 2 -3.28 -4.54 -11.54
CA PRO A 2 -2.34 -3.45 -11.78
C PRO A 2 -2.76 -2.17 -11.06
N SER A 3 -1.81 -1.23 -10.93
CA SER A 3 -2.09 0.14 -10.47
C SER A 3 -2.98 0.88 -11.47
N GLY A 4 -3.79 1.80 -11.01
CA GLY A 4 -4.66 2.65 -11.84
C GLY A 4 -6.06 2.09 -12.09
N ILE A 5 -6.33 0.84 -11.72
CA ILE A 5 -7.65 0.21 -11.86
C ILE A 5 -8.33 0.11 -10.49
N ALA A 6 -9.52 0.69 -10.37
CA ALA A 6 -10.35 0.55 -9.18
C ALA A 6 -10.87 -0.89 -9.04
N VAL A 7 -11.08 -1.34 -7.80
CA VAL A 7 -11.60 -2.71 -7.56
C VAL A 7 -13.08 -2.85 -7.96
N HIS A 8 -13.87 -1.79 -7.87
CA HIS A 8 -15.27 -1.75 -8.32
C HIS A 8 -15.65 -0.38 -8.89
N GLY A 9 -16.72 -0.34 -9.69
CA GLY A 9 -17.33 0.89 -10.17
C GLY A 9 -18.01 1.68 -9.05
N GLY A 10 -18.34 2.93 -9.32
CA GLY A 10 -18.97 3.90 -8.40
C GLY A 10 -18.17 5.20 -8.34
N SER A 11 -18.69 6.24 -7.69
CA SER A 11 -18.00 7.51 -7.45
C SER A 11 -17.14 8.03 -8.64
N GLY A 12 -17.74 8.12 -9.83
CA GLY A 12 -17.07 8.58 -11.04
C GLY A 12 -16.30 7.51 -11.83
N VAL A 13 -16.31 6.25 -11.39
CA VAL A 13 -15.76 5.10 -12.10
C VAL A 13 -16.88 4.22 -12.60
N ALA A 14 -17.06 4.11 -13.91
CA ALA A 14 -18.11 3.30 -14.52
C ALA A 14 -17.83 1.79 -14.45
N TYR A 15 -16.55 1.40 -14.41
CA TYR A 15 -16.13 0.01 -14.56
C TYR A 15 -14.86 -0.26 -13.77
N GLY A 16 -14.88 -1.25 -12.90
CA GLY A 16 -13.74 -1.66 -12.09
C GLY A 16 -13.33 -3.12 -12.36
N LEU A 17 -12.40 -3.62 -11.54
CA LEU A 17 -11.87 -4.99 -11.65
C LEU A 17 -12.99 -6.04 -11.59
N ILE A 18 -13.89 -5.93 -10.63
CA ILE A 18 -14.94 -6.94 -10.40
C ILE A 18 -15.94 -7.01 -11.56
N GLU A 19 -16.34 -5.86 -12.12
CA GLU A 19 -17.21 -5.79 -13.28
C GLU A 19 -16.52 -6.41 -14.51
N GLY A 20 -15.21 -6.13 -14.68
CA GLY A 20 -14.41 -6.73 -15.76
C GLY A 20 -14.32 -8.24 -15.66
N LEU A 21 -14.09 -8.77 -14.47
CA LEU A 21 -14.02 -10.21 -14.25
C LEU A 21 -15.37 -10.90 -14.44
N ARG A 22 -16.46 -10.29 -14.01
CA ARG A 22 -17.81 -10.80 -14.25
C ARG A 22 -18.11 -10.89 -15.76
N ALA A 23 -17.78 -9.84 -16.50
CA ALA A 23 -17.97 -9.80 -17.94
C ALA A 23 -17.09 -10.85 -18.67
N ALA A 24 -15.81 -10.94 -18.31
CA ALA A 24 -14.86 -11.84 -18.95
C ALA A 24 -15.14 -13.33 -18.68
N THR A 25 -15.63 -13.66 -17.49
CA THR A 25 -15.86 -15.05 -17.07
C THR A 25 -17.32 -15.53 -17.31
N GLY A 26 -18.25 -14.62 -17.52
CA GLY A 26 -19.68 -14.91 -17.56
C GLY A 26 -20.29 -15.36 -16.22
N LYS A 27 -19.50 -15.32 -15.14
CA LYS A 27 -19.96 -15.73 -13.79
C LYS A 27 -20.80 -14.64 -13.15
N LYS A 28 -22.01 -14.99 -12.74
CA LYS A 28 -22.91 -14.07 -12.05
C LYS A 28 -22.46 -13.79 -10.62
N TYR A 29 -21.87 -14.79 -9.95
CA TYR A 29 -21.39 -14.66 -8.59
C TYR A 29 -19.87 -14.51 -8.55
N LEU A 30 -19.39 -13.31 -8.42
CA LEU A 30 -18.03 -12.92 -8.05
C LEU A 30 -18.14 -11.70 -7.15
N GLU A 31 -17.65 -11.81 -5.92
CA GLU A 31 -17.72 -10.73 -4.93
C GLU A 31 -16.36 -10.39 -4.34
N LEU A 32 -16.10 -9.11 -4.17
CA LEU A 32 -14.93 -8.63 -3.47
C LEU A 32 -15.01 -8.99 -1.99
N ILE A 33 -13.96 -9.61 -1.46
CA ILE A 33 -13.83 -9.90 -0.02
C ILE A 33 -13.30 -8.66 0.71
N HIS A 34 -12.42 -7.91 0.06
CA HIS A 34 -11.83 -6.68 0.56
C HIS A 34 -11.53 -5.71 -0.59
N ARG A 35 -10.97 -4.56 -0.24
CA ARG A 35 -10.61 -3.52 -1.20
C ARG A 35 -9.15 -3.14 -1.07
N ILE A 36 -8.52 -2.80 -2.20
CA ILE A 36 -7.28 -2.03 -2.26
C ILE A 36 -7.54 -0.78 -3.10
N ASP A 37 -6.76 0.27 -2.87
CA ASP A 37 -6.93 1.54 -3.58
C ASP A 37 -6.71 1.40 -5.09
N ARG A 38 -7.28 2.31 -5.87
CA ARG A 38 -7.13 2.33 -7.33
C ARG A 38 -5.65 2.27 -7.75
N ASP A 39 -4.81 3.07 -7.13
CA ASP A 39 -3.40 3.20 -7.50
C ASP A 39 -2.48 2.16 -6.83
N THR A 40 -2.99 1.37 -5.90
CA THR A 40 -2.31 0.21 -5.31
C THR A 40 -2.38 -0.97 -6.26
N SER A 41 -1.25 -1.62 -6.50
CA SER A 41 -1.19 -2.88 -7.24
C SER A 41 -1.18 -4.10 -6.31
N GLY A 42 -1.38 -5.28 -6.88
CA GLY A 42 -1.17 -6.55 -6.19
C GLY A 42 -2.41 -7.38 -5.95
N LEU A 43 -2.34 -8.18 -4.90
CA LEU A 43 -3.33 -9.21 -4.58
C LEU A 43 -4.67 -8.62 -4.13
N VAL A 44 -5.74 -9.16 -4.68
CA VAL A 44 -7.13 -8.87 -4.27
C VAL A 44 -7.86 -10.20 -4.11
N MET A 45 -8.52 -10.38 -2.97
CA MET A 45 -9.33 -11.57 -2.71
C MET A 45 -10.73 -11.41 -3.31
N ILE A 46 -11.13 -12.36 -4.12
CA ILE A 46 -12.44 -12.40 -4.77
C ILE A 46 -13.08 -13.76 -4.48
N SER A 47 -14.30 -13.74 -4.00
CA SER A 47 -15.05 -14.96 -3.68
C SER A 47 -15.87 -15.45 -4.88
N LYS A 48 -15.84 -16.76 -5.10
CA LYS A 48 -16.69 -17.46 -6.07
C LYS A 48 -17.96 -18.06 -5.45
N LYS A 49 -18.07 -18.04 -4.11
CA LYS A 49 -19.20 -18.59 -3.36
C LYS A 49 -19.53 -17.70 -2.16
N ARG A 50 -20.81 -17.53 -1.88
CA ARG A 50 -21.29 -16.70 -0.75
C ARG A 50 -20.79 -17.21 0.61
N SER A 51 -20.72 -18.52 0.82
CA SER A 51 -20.21 -19.12 2.06
C SER A 51 -18.73 -18.75 2.31
N VAL A 52 -17.92 -18.78 1.26
CA VAL A 52 -16.51 -18.38 1.32
C VAL A 52 -16.37 -16.89 1.60
N LEU A 53 -17.20 -16.05 0.94
CA LEU A 53 -17.21 -14.62 1.19
C LEU A 53 -17.42 -14.31 2.68
N LYS A 54 -18.45 -14.90 3.29
CA LYS A 54 -18.75 -14.71 4.71
C LYS A 54 -17.60 -15.18 5.61
N THR A 55 -17.07 -16.37 5.37
CA THR A 55 -15.97 -16.94 6.15
C THR A 55 -14.73 -16.05 6.12
N LEU A 56 -14.31 -15.60 4.94
CA LEU A 56 -13.11 -14.77 4.80
C LEU A 56 -13.33 -13.34 5.32
N GLN A 57 -14.51 -12.78 5.18
CA GLN A 57 -14.84 -11.49 5.80
C GLN A 57 -14.82 -11.56 7.32
N ASP A 58 -15.29 -12.66 7.92
CA ASP A 58 -15.21 -12.91 9.36
C ASP A 58 -13.73 -13.01 9.81
N MET A 59 -12.91 -13.73 9.05
CA MET A 59 -11.46 -13.83 9.32
C MET A 59 -10.77 -12.45 9.25
N LEU A 60 -11.16 -11.58 8.31
CA LEU A 60 -10.62 -10.22 8.24
C LEU A 60 -10.99 -9.39 9.47
N ARG A 61 -12.25 -9.46 9.91
CA ARG A 61 -12.71 -8.76 11.12
C ARG A 61 -12.00 -9.25 12.39
N GLU A 62 -11.69 -10.54 12.46
CA GLU A 62 -10.99 -11.16 13.58
C GLU A 62 -9.47 -11.06 13.48
N HIS A 63 -8.94 -10.34 12.50
CA HIS A 63 -7.50 -10.16 12.25
C HIS A 63 -6.72 -11.47 12.04
N LYS A 64 -7.37 -12.49 11.48
CA LYS A 64 -6.75 -13.79 11.20
C LYS A 64 -6.02 -13.84 9.85
N ILE A 65 -6.34 -12.94 8.92
CA ILE A 65 -5.67 -12.85 7.62
C ILE A 65 -4.57 -11.81 7.72
N LYS A 66 -3.32 -12.24 7.49
CA LYS A 66 -2.20 -11.33 7.41
C LYS A 66 -2.02 -10.83 6.00
N LYS A 67 -2.09 -9.50 5.82
CA LYS A 67 -1.82 -8.80 4.57
C LYS A 67 -0.48 -8.11 4.68
N THR A 68 0.41 -8.31 3.73
CA THR A 68 1.71 -7.64 3.67
C THR A 68 1.80 -6.83 2.39
N TYR A 69 2.12 -5.55 2.52
CA TYR A 69 2.34 -4.61 1.43
C TYR A 69 3.81 -4.24 1.36
N ALA A 70 4.34 -4.13 0.15
CA ALA A 70 5.61 -3.46 -0.07
C ALA A 70 5.36 -2.00 -0.38
N ALA A 71 6.08 -1.10 0.27
CA ALA A 71 6.00 0.33 0.06
C ALA A 71 7.40 0.94 -0.02
N VAL A 72 7.58 1.88 -0.95
CA VAL A 72 8.76 2.74 -0.97
C VAL A 72 8.35 4.08 -0.39
N VAL A 73 9.01 4.48 0.69
CA VAL A 73 8.68 5.70 1.44
C VAL A 73 9.81 6.72 1.37
N LYS A 74 9.48 8.00 1.48
CA LYS A 74 10.44 9.10 1.43
C LYS A 74 11.32 9.13 2.67
N GLY A 75 12.61 9.38 2.48
CA GLY A 75 13.59 9.50 3.55
C GLY A 75 14.05 8.17 4.14
N GLN A 76 14.94 8.24 5.10
CA GLN A 76 15.48 7.08 5.79
C GLN A 76 14.72 6.82 7.10
N VAL A 77 14.00 5.72 7.14
CA VAL A 77 13.29 5.28 8.36
C VAL A 77 14.33 4.75 9.36
N THR A 78 14.35 5.31 10.57
CA THR A 78 15.40 5.00 11.56
C THR A 78 15.15 3.69 12.31
N LEU A 79 13.90 3.39 12.65
CA LEU A 79 13.54 2.15 13.36
C LEU A 79 13.36 0.98 12.39
N ASP A 80 14.00 -0.15 12.68
CA ASP A 80 13.86 -1.36 11.87
C ASP A 80 12.43 -1.92 11.88
N LYS A 81 11.79 -1.83 13.04
CA LYS A 81 10.41 -2.28 13.26
C LYS A 81 9.67 -1.28 14.13
N GLN A 82 8.42 -1.02 13.81
CA GLN A 82 7.54 -0.22 14.64
C GLN A 82 6.07 -0.54 14.39
N LEU A 83 5.25 -0.36 15.40
CA LEU A 83 3.81 -0.37 15.28
C LEU A 83 3.32 1.08 15.21
N ILE A 84 2.72 1.45 14.08
CA ILE A 84 2.07 2.76 13.95
C ILE A 84 0.64 2.60 14.44
N ASP A 85 0.34 3.21 15.58
CA ASP A 85 -0.97 3.19 16.23
C ASP A 85 -1.53 4.61 16.23
N ALA A 86 -2.30 4.92 15.20
CA ALA A 86 -2.87 6.25 15.02
C ALA A 86 -4.28 6.13 14.43
N PRO A 87 -5.32 6.63 15.13
CA PRO A 87 -6.69 6.53 14.66
C PRO A 87 -6.93 7.40 13.42
N LEU A 88 -7.66 6.84 12.46
CA LEU A 88 -7.89 7.45 11.16
C LEU A 88 -9.33 7.90 10.98
N HIS A 89 -9.49 9.12 10.52
CA HIS A 89 -10.76 9.76 10.20
C HIS A 89 -10.86 10.09 8.72
N ARG A 90 -11.94 9.67 8.09
CA ARG A 90 -12.25 10.02 6.70
C ARG A 90 -13.14 11.26 6.66
N TYR A 91 -12.76 12.23 5.87
CA TYR A 91 -13.50 13.48 5.66
C TYR A 91 -13.57 13.82 4.18
N GLU A 92 -14.42 14.77 3.84
CA GLU A 92 -14.63 15.23 2.48
C GLU A 92 -14.33 16.73 2.38
N LEU A 93 -13.56 17.11 1.36
CA LEU A 93 -13.32 18.51 1.04
C LEU A 93 -14.52 19.13 0.34
N ALA A 94 -14.56 20.48 0.28
CA ALA A 94 -15.63 21.22 -0.37
C ALA A 94 -15.85 20.84 -1.85
N ASN A 95 -14.80 20.38 -2.52
CA ASN A 95 -14.84 19.91 -3.91
C ASN A 95 -15.30 18.45 -4.07
N GLY A 96 -15.71 17.78 -2.98
CA GLY A 96 -16.12 16.38 -2.97
C GLY A 96 -14.98 15.36 -2.89
N GLU A 97 -13.73 15.82 -2.82
CA GLU A 97 -12.58 14.94 -2.67
C GLU A 97 -12.55 14.29 -1.27
N ARG A 98 -12.45 12.98 -1.23
CA ARG A 98 -12.34 12.24 0.03
C ARG A 98 -10.88 12.11 0.45
N ARG A 99 -10.63 12.44 1.71
CA ARG A 99 -9.31 12.35 2.35
C ARG A 99 -9.38 11.65 3.69
N VAL A 100 -8.22 11.29 4.22
CA VAL A 100 -8.07 10.65 5.52
C VAL A 100 -6.99 11.40 6.31
N CYS A 101 -7.21 11.57 7.60
CA CYS A 101 -6.23 12.17 8.51
C CYS A 101 -6.17 11.38 9.82
N VAL A 102 -5.09 11.57 10.56
CA VAL A 102 -5.02 11.12 11.96
C VAL A 102 -5.89 12.05 12.81
N SER A 103 -6.81 11.47 13.56
CA SER A 103 -7.68 12.21 14.48
C SER A 103 -7.92 11.41 15.75
N PRO A 104 -7.31 11.81 16.89
CA PRO A 104 -7.54 11.13 18.17
C PRO A 104 -9.00 11.17 18.63
N LYS A 105 -9.74 12.20 18.25
CA LYS A 105 -11.15 12.39 18.68
C LYS A 105 -12.15 11.68 17.78
N GLU A 106 -11.99 11.75 16.46
CA GLU A 106 -12.98 11.29 15.48
C GLU A 106 -12.52 10.05 14.73
N GLY A 107 -11.24 9.69 14.84
CA GLY A 107 -10.64 8.57 14.13
C GLY A 107 -11.08 7.22 14.68
N LYS A 108 -11.12 6.24 13.78
CA LYS A 108 -11.30 4.83 14.13
C LYS A 108 -9.95 4.20 14.38
N GLU A 109 -9.88 3.33 15.38
CA GLU A 109 -8.67 2.57 15.70
C GLU A 109 -8.03 1.98 14.43
N SER A 110 -6.73 2.22 14.27
CA SER A 110 -5.97 1.80 13.09
C SER A 110 -4.53 1.55 13.48
N LYS A 111 -4.03 0.36 13.19
CA LYS A 111 -2.67 -0.07 13.50
C LYS A 111 -2.01 -0.66 12.28
N THR A 112 -0.77 -0.29 12.01
CA THR A 112 0.05 -0.84 10.94
C THR A 112 1.39 -1.28 11.49
N GLN A 113 1.72 -2.56 11.33
CA GLN A 113 3.06 -3.07 11.59
C GLN A 113 3.97 -2.69 10.44
N TRP A 114 5.14 -2.14 10.74
CA TRP A 114 6.04 -1.54 9.77
C TRP A 114 7.44 -2.12 9.95
N ASN A 115 7.97 -2.77 8.92
CA ASN A 115 9.28 -3.42 8.95
C ASN A 115 10.14 -2.89 7.81
N VAL A 116 11.30 -2.30 8.16
CA VAL A 116 12.27 -1.86 7.16
C VAL A 116 12.93 -3.05 6.49
N GLN A 117 12.97 -3.04 5.17
CA GLN A 117 13.64 -4.05 4.36
C GLN A 117 15.01 -3.56 3.87
N GLU A 118 15.06 -2.33 3.37
CA GLU A 118 16.30 -1.75 2.84
C GLU A 118 16.24 -0.22 2.89
N ARG A 119 17.32 0.41 3.32
CA ARG A 119 17.47 1.87 3.35
C ARG A 119 18.34 2.35 2.19
N PHE A 120 17.85 3.39 1.51
CA PHE A 120 18.58 4.09 0.44
C PHE A 120 18.89 5.52 0.88
N MET A 121 19.61 6.26 0.03
CA MET A 121 19.95 7.65 0.34
C MET A 121 18.71 8.54 0.53
N HIS A 122 17.70 8.38 -0.29
CA HIS A 122 16.52 9.25 -0.31
C HIS A 122 15.20 8.55 0.00
N ALA A 123 15.20 7.26 0.22
CA ALA A 123 14.01 6.46 0.43
C ALA A 123 14.29 5.21 1.25
N THR A 124 13.23 4.53 1.67
CA THR A 124 13.29 3.25 2.38
C THR A 124 12.25 2.30 1.78
N LEU A 125 12.65 1.06 1.52
CA LEU A 125 11.72 -0.02 1.22
C LEU A 125 11.25 -0.63 2.53
N VAL A 126 9.95 -0.63 2.75
CA VAL A 126 9.31 -1.19 3.95
C VAL A 126 8.27 -2.23 3.58
N TYR A 127 8.08 -3.20 4.49
CA TYR A 127 6.90 -4.08 4.46
C TYR A 127 5.94 -3.62 5.54
N ALA A 128 4.73 -3.31 5.11
CA ALA A 128 3.66 -2.82 5.97
C ALA A 128 2.55 -3.86 6.06
N SER A 129 2.17 -4.21 7.27
CA SER A 129 1.07 -5.14 7.55
C SER A 129 -0.01 -4.41 8.35
N PRO A 130 -1.10 -3.97 7.70
CA PRO A 130 -2.19 -3.30 8.40
C PRO A 130 -3.01 -4.32 9.21
N LEU A 131 -3.28 -4.01 10.47
CA LEU A 131 -4.14 -4.81 11.35
C LEU A 131 -5.62 -4.43 11.23
N SER A 132 -5.92 -3.46 10.40
CA SER A 132 -7.25 -2.99 10.05
C SER A 132 -7.29 -2.65 8.56
N GLY A 133 -8.46 -2.39 8.02
CA GLY A 133 -8.64 -2.09 6.59
C GLY A 133 -9.18 -0.68 6.34
N ARG A 134 -8.66 0.35 7.03
CA ARG A 134 -9.12 1.73 6.83
C ARG A 134 -8.67 2.28 5.48
N THR A 135 -9.47 3.16 4.92
CA THR A 135 -9.14 3.85 3.66
C THR A 135 -7.79 4.55 3.78
N HIS A 136 -6.93 4.39 2.79
CA HIS A 136 -5.59 5.00 2.72
C HIS A 136 -4.69 4.77 3.95
N GLN A 137 -4.93 3.70 4.72
CA GLN A 137 -4.29 3.50 6.02
C GLN A 137 -2.77 3.55 5.98
N ILE A 138 -2.12 2.77 5.11
CA ILE A 138 -0.65 2.73 5.02
C ILE A 138 -0.11 4.09 4.57
N ARG A 139 -0.80 4.76 3.64
CA ARG A 139 -0.41 6.06 3.10
C ARG A 139 -0.42 7.14 4.18
N VAL A 140 -1.49 7.23 4.95
CA VAL A 140 -1.64 8.23 6.02
C VAL A 140 -0.78 7.88 7.23
N HIS A 141 -0.63 6.60 7.58
CA HIS A 141 0.30 6.18 8.63
C HIS A 141 1.76 6.52 8.27
N GLY A 142 2.18 6.31 7.01
CA GLY A 142 3.50 6.73 6.55
C GLY A 142 3.71 8.24 6.69
N LEU A 143 2.75 9.05 6.27
CA LEU A 143 2.77 10.49 6.45
C LEU A 143 2.88 10.88 7.93
N SER A 144 2.14 10.23 8.82
CA SER A 144 2.08 10.54 10.25
C SER A 144 3.41 10.37 10.97
N ILE A 145 4.30 9.53 10.46
CA ILE A 145 5.66 9.33 10.99
C ILE A 145 6.74 10.07 10.19
N GLY A 146 6.33 10.97 9.28
CA GLY A 146 7.25 11.76 8.47
C GLY A 146 7.80 11.04 7.23
N HIS A 147 7.25 9.89 6.86
CA HIS A 147 7.69 9.07 5.73
C HIS A 147 6.53 8.72 4.80
N PRO A 148 5.94 9.72 4.09
CA PRO A 148 4.91 9.43 3.11
C PRO A 148 5.47 8.57 1.97
N LEU A 149 4.58 7.87 1.26
CA LEU A 149 4.99 7.01 0.18
C LEU A 149 5.50 7.81 -1.03
N VAL A 150 6.54 7.31 -1.65
CA VAL A 150 7.03 7.84 -2.93
C VAL A 150 5.94 7.67 -3.98
N GLY A 151 5.65 8.72 -4.73
CA GLY A 151 4.58 8.75 -5.74
C GLY A 151 3.18 9.01 -5.19
N ASP A 152 3.03 9.28 -3.90
CA ASP A 152 1.74 9.67 -3.32
C ASP A 152 1.47 11.16 -3.52
N GLU A 153 0.70 11.48 -4.55
CA GLU A 153 0.36 12.86 -4.90
C GLU A 153 -0.66 13.47 -3.93
N LYS A 154 -1.42 12.65 -3.22
CA LYS A 154 -2.43 13.12 -2.27
C LYS A 154 -1.85 13.49 -0.90
N TYR A 155 -0.97 12.66 -0.35
CA TYR A 155 -0.44 12.81 1.01
C TYR A 155 1.04 13.14 1.06
N GLY A 156 1.78 12.98 -0.02
CA GLY A 156 3.23 13.09 -0.04
C GLY A 156 3.80 14.35 -0.69
N HIS A 157 2.97 15.21 -1.26
CA HIS A 157 3.43 16.33 -2.08
C HIS A 157 4.20 17.41 -1.30
N GLU A 158 3.96 17.57 -0.01
CA GLU A 158 4.64 18.56 0.84
C GLU A 158 5.98 18.08 1.38
N THR A 159 6.28 16.79 1.27
CA THR A 159 7.54 16.20 1.75
C THR A 159 8.55 16.14 0.62
N GLU A 160 9.72 16.73 0.85
CA GLU A 160 10.80 16.73 -0.13
C GLU A 160 11.26 15.32 -0.49
N TYR A 161 11.55 15.12 -1.77
CA TYR A 161 12.09 13.86 -2.29
C TYR A 161 13.08 14.14 -3.41
N ARG A 162 14.31 13.67 -3.24
CA ARG A 162 15.43 13.86 -4.19
C ARG A 162 15.85 12.58 -4.91
N GLY A 163 15.10 11.52 -4.76
CA GLY A 163 15.35 10.26 -5.43
C GLY A 163 14.84 10.22 -6.88
N PRO A 164 14.98 9.08 -7.55
CA PRO A 164 14.45 8.87 -8.89
C PRO A 164 12.94 9.05 -8.92
N LYS A 165 12.45 9.64 -10.01
CA LYS A 165 11.03 9.92 -10.18
C LYS A 165 10.22 8.62 -10.28
N PRO A 166 9.18 8.42 -9.43
CA PRO A 166 8.31 7.27 -9.53
C PRO A 166 7.33 7.41 -10.70
N ARG A 167 6.86 6.29 -11.24
CA ARG A 167 5.80 6.27 -12.24
C ARG A 167 4.40 6.28 -11.63
N ARG A 168 4.30 5.93 -10.35
CA ARG A 168 3.03 5.78 -9.64
C ARG A 168 3.22 5.75 -8.13
N LEU A 169 2.12 5.69 -7.39
CA LEU A 169 2.12 5.37 -5.96
C LEU A 169 2.85 4.04 -5.71
N CYS A 170 3.94 4.08 -4.94
CA CYS A 170 4.77 2.92 -4.66
C CYS A 170 4.21 2.09 -3.51
N LEU A 171 3.09 1.43 -3.78
CA LEU A 171 2.38 0.56 -2.85
C LEU A 171 1.86 -0.68 -3.58
N HIS A 172 2.23 -1.86 -3.07
CA HIS A 172 1.92 -3.14 -3.69
C HIS A 172 1.47 -4.17 -2.65
N ALA A 173 0.26 -4.71 -2.82
CA ALA A 173 -0.26 -5.80 -2.00
C ALA A 173 0.45 -7.10 -2.38
N MET A 174 1.49 -7.44 -1.61
CA MET A 174 2.51 -8.42 -1.98
C MET A 174 2.21 -9.83 -1.49
N ARG A 175 1.62 -9.98 -0.32
CA ARG A 175 1.42 -11.29 0.30
C ARG A 175 0.12 -11.36 1.08
N LEU A 176 -0.53 -12.52 0.98
CA LEU A 176 -1.71 -12.89 1.77
C LEU A 176 -1.45 -14.21 2.46
N GLU A 177 -1.62 -14.23 3.78
CA GLU A 177 -1.55 -15.42 4.62
C GLU A 177 -2.94 -15.65 5.25
N ILE A 178 -3.64 -16.64 4.71
CA ILE A 178 -5.02 -16.98 5.06
C ILE A 178 -5.02 -18.35 5.73
N PRO A 179 -5.56 -18.48 6.97
CA PRO A 179 -5.64 -19.79 7.64
C PRO A 179 -6.33 -20.86 6.77
N GLY A 180 -5.70 -22.01 6.63
CA GLY A 180 -6.22 -23.11 5.81
C GLY A 180 -5.94 -23.03 4.31
N TYR A 181 -5.25 -21.97 3.85
CA TYR A 181 -4.83 -21.79 2.46
C TYR A 181 -3.31 -21.66 2.36
N PRO A 182 -2.71 -22.03 1.23
CA PRO A 182 -1.30 -21.70 0.97
C PRO A 182 -1.07 -20.20 1.00
N THR A 183 0.12 -19.78 1.43
CA THR A 183 0.54 -18.37 1.29
C THR A 183 0.57 -17.97 -0.16
N ILE A 184 -0.04 -16.84 -0.49
CA ILE A 184 -0.12 -16.30 -1.85
C ILE A 184 0.77 -15.07 -1.93
N GLU A 185 1.64 -15.03 -2.94
CA GLU A 185 2.55 -13.92 -3.18
C GLU A 185 2.41 -13.39 -4.61
N ALA A 186 2.52 -12.07 -4.73
CA ALA A 186 2.69 -11.37 -5.99
C ALA A 186 4.03 -10.62 -5.93
N PRO A 187 5.00 -10.94 -6.79
CA PRO A 187 6.29 -10.25 -6.79
C PRO A 187 6.11 -8.76 -7.09
N LEU A 188 7.09 -7.95 -6.69
CA LEU A 188 7.09 -6.52 -7.00
C LEU A 188 6.93 -6.32 -8.50
N PRO A 189 6.02 -5.42 -8.94
CA PRO A 189 5.88 -5.09 -10.34
C PRO A 189 7.14 -4.41 -10.89
N GLU A 190 7.34 -4.50 -12.19
CA GLU A 190 8.55 -4.03 -12.86
C GLU A 190 8.85 -2.55 -12.59
N ASP A 191 7.85 -1.69 -12.55
CA ASP A 191 8.01 -0.26 -12.28
C ASP A 191 8.58 0.01 -10.87
N MET A 192 8.16 -0.76 -9.87
CA MET A 192 8.69 -0.67 -8.50
C MET A 192 10.09 -1.32 -8.40
N GLN A 193 10.32 -2.44 -9.08
CA GLN A 193 11.65 -3.06 -9.15
C GLN A 193 12.67 -2.11 -9.76
N SER A 194 12.31 -1.44 -10.84
CA SER A 194 13.14 -0.45 -11.53
C SER A 194 13.49 0.73 -10.60
N LEU A 195 12.51 1.26 -9.88
CA LEU A 195 12.74 2.34 -8.91
C LEU A 195 13.70 1.91 -7.79
N VAL A 196 13.50 0.73 -7.24
CA VAL A 196 14.39 0.18 -6.19
C VAL A 196 15.82 0.00 -6.70
N ALA A 197 16.00 -0.49 -7.93
CA ALA A 197 17.32 -0.62 -8.56
C ALA A 197 18.01 0.73 -8.71
N GLN A 198 17.30 1.77 -9.14
CA GLN A 198 17.84 3.13 -9.25
C GLN A 198 18.21 3.72 -7.88
N LEU A 199 17.40 3.47 -6.85
CA LEU A 199 17.70 3.91 -5.48
C LEU A 199 18.95 3.21 -4.92
N ARG A 200 19.14 1.93 -5.22
CA ARG A 200 20.39 1.19 -4.84
C ARG A 200 21.62 1.76 -5.53
N ALA A 201 21.52 2.10 -6.81
CA ALA A 201 22.63 2.68 -7.57
C ALA A 201 23.09 4.02 -6.96
N GLN A 202 22.19 4.91 -6.58
CA GLN A 202 22.52 6.17 -5.91
C GLN A 202 23.29 5.96 -4.59
N LYS A 203 22.96 4.93 -3.82
CA LYS A 203 23.68 4.57 -2.59
C LYS A 203 25.10 4.07 -2.89
N ALA A 204 25.28 3.30 -3.95
CA ALA A 204 26.60 2.80 -4.37
C ALA A 204 27.52 3.94 -4.83
N ASP A 205 27.01 4.86 -5.63
CA ASP A 205 27.78 6.00 -6.15
C ASP A 205 28.34 6.87 -5.01
N LYS A 206 27.57 7.07 -3.94
CA LYS A 206 28.06 7.85 -2.79
C LYS A 206 29.20 7.19 -2.04
N VAL A 207 29.23 5.87 -1.96
CA VAL A 207 30.33 5.13 -1.32
C VAL A 207 31.63 5.24 -2.15
N VAL A 208 31.53 5.21 -3.46
CA VAL A 208 32.68 5.35 -4.37
C VAL A 208 33.31 6.74 -4.28
N ILE A 209 32.48 7.79 -4.22
CA ILE A 209 32.96 9.19 -4.11
C ILE A 209 33.66 9.43 -2.78
N ALA A 210 33.18 8.85 -1.68
CA ALA A 210 33.81 9.01 -0.37
C ALA A 210 35.20 8.32 -0.25
N THR A 211 35.48 7.33 -1.11
CA THR A 211 36.79 6.65 -1.15
C THR A 211 37.81 7.32 -2.08
N GLU A 212 37.36 8.19 -2.99
CA GLU A 212 38.27 8.95 -3.89
C GLU A 212 38.76 10.28 -3.29
N ASP A 213 38.05 10.84 -2.31
CA ASP A 213 38.41 12.11 -1.67
C ASP A 213 39.32 11.95 -0.42
N ASP A 214 39.66 10.72 -0.02
CA ASP A 214 40.51 10.43 1.13
C ASP A 214 41.97 9.98 0.75
N GLU A 215 42.40 10.25 -0.49
CA GLU A 215 43.81 10.18 -0.92
C GLU A 215 44.35 11.62 -1.18
#